data_302acfd42424cb6d4e0f6e08a365d072
#
_entry.id   302acfd42424cb6d4e0f6e08a365d072
#
_cell.length_a   1.000
_cell.length_b   1.000
_cell.length_c   1.000
_cell.angle_alpha   90.00
_cell.angle_beta   90.00
_cell.angle_gamma   90.00
#
_symmetry.space_group_name_H-M   'P 1'
#
loop_
_entity.id
_entity.type
_entity.pdbx_description
1 polymer ?
#
loop_
_entity_poly.entity_id
_entity_poly.type
_entity_poly.pdbx_seq_one_letter_code
_entity_poly.pdbx_strand_id
1 'polypeptide(L)'
;EEDYEQLYKQLEHIPGINMVWRMKYYQMLFPTLFAPFYGQDIQLRVLHFLNQKPSDIPFIRMGQISLYARKCNVPGVVFAHIYGKNVGYTNETNDSDTNTLSDKKHKTHYWMYTVFDDKSWNECQQKGIMVLGMDDIGDYSQFASKEALRQELIDVYDSSTSRKNQALMAWNFANTVSVNDVIFAKRSNTLLGKGIVTGNYVFDDLRQEYKNVHAVKWLQVGEWEHPGNAVAKRLTDITPYTDYIDLCSR
;
A
#
# COMPACT_ATOMS: atom_id res chain seq x y z
N GLU A 1 -17.22 13.38 -22.34
CA GLU A 1 -16.07 12.71 -23.01
C GLU A 1 -15.55 13.54 -24.18
N GLU A 2 -16.43 14.04 -25.05
CA GLU A 2 -16.05 14.85 -26.22
C GLU A 2 -15.18 16.07 -25.88
N ASP A 3 -15.44 16.76 -24.78
CA ASP A 3 -14.69 17.92 -24.34
C ASP A 3 -13.22 17.63 -24.03
N TYR A 4 -12.91 16.50 -23.43
CA TYR A 4 -11.53 16.13 -23.10
C TYR A 4 -10.74 15.62 -24.30
N GLU A 5 -11.38 14.97 -25.26
CA GLU A 5 -10.74 14.59 -26.52
C GLU A 5 -10.40 15.81 -27.38
N GLN A 6 -11.33 16.75 -27.47
CA GLN A 6 -11.11 17.98 -28.20
C GLN A 6 -10.00 18.83 -27.56
N LEU A 7 -10.02 18.93 -26.23
CA LEU A 7 -8.98 19.62 -25.48
C LEU A 7 -7.61 18.95 -25.66
N TYR A 8 -7.56 17.61 -25.61
CA TYR A 8 -6.32 16.86 -25.83
C TYR A 8 -5.72 17.17 -27.21
N LYS A 9 -6.51 17.15 -28.27
CA LYS A 9 -6.04 17.46 -29.63
C LYS A 9 -5.44 18.89 -29.75
N GLN A 10 -5.99 19.86 -29.04
CA GLN A 10 -5.45 21.21 -28.99
C GLN A 10 -4.12 21.30 -28.24
N LEU A 11 -3.92 20.42 -27.25
CA LEU A 11 -2.76 20.41 -26.33
C LEU A 11 -1.62 19.53 -26.80
N GLU A 12 -1.89 18.56 -27.68
CA GLU A 12 -0.91 17.60 -28.16
C GLU A 12 0.30 18.26 -28.83
N HIS A 13 0.08 19.38 -29.46
CA HIS A 13 1.11 20.12 -30.22
C HIS A 13 1.96 21.10 -29.41
N ILE A 14 1.77 21.21 -28.07
CA ILE A 14 2.59 22.09 -27.24
C ILE A 14 3.92 21.41 -26.94
N PRO A 15 5.07 21.88 -27.46
CA PRO A 15 6.36 21.25 -27.24
C PRO A 15 6.91 21.50 -25.82
N GLY A 16 7.78 20.61 -25.34
CA GLY A 16 8.65 20.87 -24.20
C GLY A 16 8.10 20.49 -22.81
N ILE A 17 6.84 20.09 -22.67
CA ILE A 17 6.27 19.69 -21.39
C ILE A 17 5.71 18.27 -21.50
N ASN A 18 6.15 17.35 -20.63
CA ASN A 18 5.62 16.00 -20.63
C ASN A 18 4.14 15.93 -20.15
N MET A 19 3.45 14.87 -20.48
CA MET A 19 2.00 14.74 -20.25
C MET A 19 1.63 14.85 -18.75
N VAL A 20 2.46 14.32 -17.85
CA VAL A 20 2.19 14.38 -16.39
C VAL A 20 2.20 15.81 -15.88
N TRP A 21 3.19 16.61 -16.32
CA TRP A 21 3.26 18.03 -15.96
C TRP A 21 2.10 18.84 -16.56
N ARG A 22 1.67 18.51 -17.78
CA ARG A 22 0.47 19.12 -18.38
C ARG A 22 -0.76 18.83 -17.55
N MET A 23 -0.98 17.57 -17.15
CA MET A 23 -2.10 17.18 -16.31
C MET A 23 -2.10 17.91 -14.96
N LYS A 24 -0.94 18.01 -14.30
CA LYS A 24 -0.78 18.77 -13.05
C LYS A 24 -1.11 20.25 -13.24
N TYR A 25 -0.58 20.86 -14.30
CA TYR A 25 -0.80 22.27 -14.60
C TYR A 25 -2.28 22.58 -14.86
N TYR A 26 -2.96 21.77 -15.67
CA TYR A 26 -4.39 21.95 -15.91
C TYR A 26 -5.24 21.72 -14.68
N GLN A 27 -4.90 20.77 -13.84
CA GLN A 27 -5.60 20.56 -12.58
C GLN A 27 -5.43 21.76 -11.63
N MET A 28 -4.24 22.38 -11.59
CA MET A 28 -4.01 23.59 -10.80
C MET A 28 -4.81 24.80 -11.31
N LEU A 29 -4.90 24.96 -12.63
CA LEU A 29 -5.69 26.04 -13.25
C LEU A 29 -7.20 25.82 -13.16
N PHE A 30 -7.63 24.56 -13.26
CA PHE A 30 -9.04 24.19 -13.33
C PHE A 30 -9.39 23.07 -12.36
N PRO A 31 -9.26 23.30 -11.04
CA PRO A 31 -9.41 22.24 -10.03
C PRO A 31 -10.82 21.64 -9.96
N THR A 32 -11.82 22.33 -10.48
CA THR A 32 -13.20 21.85 -10.59
C THR A 32 -13.44 20.98 -11.81
N LEU A 33 -12.57 21.07 -12.82
CA LEU A 33 -12.68 20.31 -14.07
C LEU A 33 -11.81 19.07 -14.09
N PHE A 34 -10.69 19.06 -13.33
CA PHE A 34 -9.72 17.98 -13.33
C PHE A 34 -9.51 17.41 -11.92
N ALA A 35 -9.73 16.11 -11.78
CA ALA A 35 -9.36 15.38 -10.58
C ALA A 35 -7.84 15.09 -10.58
N PRO A 36 -7.13 15.16 -9.44
CA PRO A 36 -5.67 15.05 -9.35
C PRO A 36 -5.15 13.62 -9.48
N PHE A 37 -5.45 12.94 -10.57
CA PHE A 37 -4.94 11.62 -10.90
C PHE A 37 -3.94 11.71 -12.06
N TYR A 38 -2.65 11.81 -11.75
CA TYR A 38 -1.60 12.04 -12.76
C TYR A 38 -0.88 10.77 -13.20
N GLY A 39 -0.79 9.77 -12.32
CA GLY A 39 -0.14 8.49 -12.60
C GLY A 39 -1.03 7.59 -13.46
N GLN A 40 -0.44 6.98 -14.50
CA GLN A 40 -1.20 6.13 -15.42
C GLN A 40 -1.80 4.89 -14.74
N ASP A 41 -1.03 4.26 -13.84
CA ASP A 41 -1.45 3.08 -13.11
C ASP A 41 -2.63 3.36 -12.18
N ILE A 42 -2.59 4.48 -11.44
CA ILE A 42 -3.72 4.86 -10.57
C ILE A 42 -4.96 5.20 -11.37
N GLN A 43 -4.82 5.85 -12.55
CA GLN A 43 -5.96 6.11 -13.42
C GLN A 43 -6.64 4.82 -13.88
N LEU A 44 -5.86 3.82 -14.28
CA LEU A 44 -6.39 2.52 -14.70
C LEU A 44 -7.10 1.82 -13.56
N ARG A 45 -6.49 1.77 -12.36
CA ARG A 45 -7.10 1.14 -11.17
C ARG A 45 -8.40 1.83 -10.78
N VAL A 46 -8.44 3.16 -10.76
CA VAL A 46 -9.67 3.91 -10.44
C VAL A 46 -10.77 3.63 -11.46
N LEU A 47 -10.46 3.68 -12.76
CA LEU A 47 -11.46 3.43 -13.80
C LEU A 47 -11.97 1.99 -13.79
N HIS A 48 -11.10 1.00 -13.54
CA HIS A 48 -11.52 -0.39 -13.35
C HIS A 48 -12.40 -0.55 -12.11
N PHE A 49 -12.02 0.07 -10.99
CA PHE A 49 -12.84 0.06 -9.77
C PHE A 49 -14.24 0.67 -9.99
N LEU A 50 -14.31 1.71 -10.83
CA LEU A 50 -15.57 2.34 -11.23
C LEU A 50 -16.31 1.60 -12.35
N ASN A 51 -15.81 0.43 -12.75
CA ASN A 51 -16.34 -0.36 -13.88
C ASN A 51 -16.45 0.45 -15.18
N GLN A 52 -15.47 1.31 -15.43
CA GLN A 52 -15.35 2.12 -16.64
C GLN A 52 -14.26 1.56 -17.55
N LYS A 53 -14.48 1.59 -18.87
CA LYS A 53 -13.45 1.23 -19.85
C LYS A 53 -12.45 2.38 -19.98
N PRO A 54 -11.16 2.18 -19.62
CA PRO A 54 -10.16 3.23 -19.72
C PRO A 54 -9.84 3.59 -21.18
N SER A 55 -9.65 4.87 -21.46
CA SER A 55 -9.02 5.32 -22.70
C SER A 55 -7.53 4.95 -22.73
N ASP A 56 -6.95 4.80 -23.92
CA ASP A 56 -5.50 4.59 -24.09
C ASP A 56 -4.69 5.85 -23.75
N ILE A 57 -5.30 7.02 -23.76
CA ILE A 57 -4.66 8.31 -23.54
C ILE A 57 -4.78 8.74 -22.06
N PRO A 58 -3.65 8.95 -21.33
CA PRO A 58 -3.67 9.31 -19.91
C PRO A 58 -4.46 10.58 -19.59
N PHE A 59 -4.39 11.58 -20.46
CA PHE A 59 -5.14 12.83 -20.30
C PHE A 59 -6.65 12.59 -20.34
N ILE A 60 -7.10 11.76 -21.27
CA ILE A 60 -8.53 11.41 -21.40
C ILE A 60 -8.97 10.57 -20.21
N ARG A 61 -8.14 9.64 -19.70
CA ARG A 61 -8.45 8.91 -18.46
C ARG A 61 -8.67 9.84 -17.28
N MET A 62 -7.81 10.85 -17.10
CA MET A 62 -8.01 11.88 -16.07
C MET A 62 -9.36 12.59 -16.27
N GLY A 63 -9.73 12.89 -17.51
CA GLY A 63 -11.03 13.45 -17.86
C GLY A 63 -12.19 12.52 -17.51
N GLN A 64 -12.11 11.24 -17.84
CA GLN A 64 -13.11 10.22 -17.47
C GLN A 64 -13.37 10.19 -15.97
N ILE A 65 -12.29 10.14 -15.15
CA ILE A 65 -12.39 10.16 -13.69
C ILE A 65 -13.03 11.48 -13.21
N SER A 66 -12.64 12.61 -13.80
CA SER A 66 -13.17 13.93 -13.44
C SER A 66 -14.65 14.07 -13.76
N LEU A 67 -15.09 13.54 -14.90
CA LEU A 67 -16.51 13.47 -15.27
C LEU A 67 -17.30 12.60 -14.27
N TYR A 68 -16.74 11.49 -13.85
CA TYR A 68 -17.39 10.62 -12.88
C TYR A 68 -17.53 11.30 -11.52
N ALA A 69 -16.47 11.97 -11.04
CA ALA A 69 -16.52 12.76 -9.81
C ALA A 69 -17.61 13.84 -9.86
N ARG A 70 -17.72 14.54 -10.98
CA ARG A 70 -18.78 15.56 -11.19
C ARG A 70 -20.19 14.93 -11.21
N LYS A 71 -20.37 13.77 -11.85
CA LYS A 71 -21.65 13.04 -11.82
C LYS A 71 -22.08 12.66 -10.40
N CYS A 72 -21.12 12.35 -9.55
CA CYS A 72 -21.34 12.07 -8.13
C CYS A 72 -21.49 13.34 -7.27
N ASN A 73 -21.38 14.53 -7.87
CA ASN A 73 -21.36 15.82 -7.17
C ASN A 73 -20.28 15.91 -6.08
N VAL A 74 -19.11 15.30 -6.35
CA VAL A 74 -17.95 15.30 -5.45
C VAL A 74 -16.81 16.10 -6.08
N PRO A 75 -16.20 17.05 -5.35
CA PRO A 75 -15.02 17.76 -5.84
C PRO A 75 -13.90 16.78 -6.19
N GLY A 76 -13.19 17.01 -7.31
CA GLY A 76 -12.16 16.09 -7.82
C GLY A 76 -11.07 15.75 -6.80
N VAL A 77 -10.68 16.69 -5.93
CA VAL A 77 -9.71 16.47 -4.85
C VAL A 77 -10.25 15.51 -3.78
N VAL A 78 -11.51 15.70 -3.38
CA VAL A 78 -12.19 14.82 -2.39
C VAL A 78 -12.37 13.44 -3.00
N PHE A 79 -12.78 13.36 -4.26
CA PHE A 79 -12.90 12.12 -4.99
C PHE A 79 -11.56 11.37 -5.07
N ALA A 80 -10.47 12.08 -5.34
CA ALA A 80 -9.12 11.51 -5.36
C ALA A 80 -8.69 10.99 -3.98
N HIS A 81 -9.04 11.69 -2.90
CA HIS A 81 -8.75 11.23 -1.55
C HIS A 81 -9.51 9.96 -1.19
N ILE A 82 -10.80 9.89 -1.51
CA ILE A 82 -11.65 8.72 -1.19
C ILE A 82 -11.21 7.51 -2.02
N TYR A 83 -11.20 7.66 -3.34
CA TYR A 83 -10.96 6.54 -4.26
C TYR A 83 -9.47 6.22 -4.43
N GLY A 84 -8.59 7.21 -4.30
CA GLY A 84 -7.15 6.99 -4.32
C GLY A 84 -6.72 6.04 -3.20
N LYS A 85 -7.14 6.27 -1.97
CA LYS A 85 -6.86 5.36 -0.85
C LYS A 85 -7.40 3.95 -1.09
N ASN A 86 -8.60 3.82 -1.61
CA ASN A 86 -9.23 2.51 -1.86
C ASN A 86 -8.54 1.69 -2.96
N VAL A 87 -7.82 2.34 -3.88
CA VAL A 87 -7.07 1.67 -4.95
C VAL A 87 -5.54 1.73 -4.74
N GLY A 88 -5.08 2.11 -3.53
CA GLY A 88 -3.67 2.10 -3.16
C GLY A 88 -2.87 3.31 -3.63
N TYR A 89 -3.49 4.50 -3.67
CA TYR A 89 -2.79 5.75 -3.94
C TYR A 89 -2.22 6.33 -2.64
N THR A 90 -0.90 6.36 -2.53
CA THR A 90 -0.19 7.13 -1.50
C THR A 90 0.42 8.37 -2.16
N ASN A 91 0.18 9.56 -1.57
CA ASN A 91 0.81 10.81 -2.01
C ASN A 91 2.28 10.83 -1.60
N GLU A 92 3.11 10.00 -2.19
CA GLU A 92 4.55 10.17 -2.10
C GLU A 92 5.02 10.96 -3.32
N THR A 93 5.34 12.24 -3.08
CA THR A 93 6.14 13.04 -4.00
C THR A 93 7.57 12.50 -3.96
N ASN A 94 7.88 11.57 -4.82
CA ASN A 94 9.26 11.26 -5.14
C ASN A 94 9.60 11.93 -6.46
N ASP A 95 10.25 13.12 -6.35
CA ASP A 95 11.05 13.68 -7.41
C ASP A 95 12.22 12.72 -7.67
N SER A 96 12.15 11.98 -8.75
CA SER A 96 13.33 11.59 -9.53
C SER A 96 12.90 11.12 -10.91
N ASP A 97 13.32 11.90 -11.89
CA ASP A 97 13.28 11.61 -13.31
C ASP A 97 13.87 10.23 -13.64
N THR A 98 13.24 9.50 -14.49
CA THR A 98 13.72 9.12 -15.83
C THR A 98 12.86 8.01 -16.42
N ASN A 99 12.45 8.25 -17.67
CA ASN A 99 11.99 7.29 -18.66
C ASN A 99 12.41 5.84 -18.44
N THR A 100 11.43 4.99 -18.23
CA THR A 100 11.32 3.74 -18.99
C THR A 100 9.90 3.22 -18.85
N LEU A 101 9.16 3.17 -19.97
CA LEU A 101 7.99 2.32 -20.16
C LEU A 101 8.45 0.87 -20.01
N SER A 102 8.30 0.33 -18.83
CA SER A 102 8.25 -1.10 -18.61
C SER A 102 7.24 -1.36 -17.52
N ASP A 103 6.33 -2.30 -17.76
CA ASP A 103 5.43 -2.87 -16.79
C ASP A 103 6.08 -2.96 -15.40
N LYS A 104 5.86 -1.97 -14.54
CA LYS A 104 6.04 -2.18 -13.12
C LYS A 104 4.85 -3.03 -12.65
N LYS A 105 4.90 -4.31 -13.02
CA LYS A 105 4.26 -5.39 -12.30
C LYS A 105 4.54 -5.08 -10.83
N HIS A 106 3.51 -4.83 -10.02
CA HIS A 106 3.67 -4.67 -8.58
C HIS A 106 4.57 -5.82 -8.11
N LYS A 107 5.79 -5.52 -7.71
CA LYS A 107 6.74 -6.54 -7.29
C LYS A 107 6.18 -7.09 -5.99
N THR A 108 5.58 -8.27 -6.04
CA THR A 108 5.10 -8.97 -4.86
C THR A 108 6.23 -9.07 -3.84
N HIS A 109 6.03 -8.51 -2.66
CA HIS A 109 6.93 -8.73 -1.56
C HIS A 109 6.57 -10.01 -0.83
N TYR A 110 7.59 -10.61 -0.24
CA TYR A 110 7.47 -11.80 0.60
C TYR A 110 7.90 -11.43 2.01
N TRP A 111 7.04 -11.72 2.97
CA TRP A 111 7.23 -11.34 4.36
C TRP A 111 7.27 -12.54 5.27
N MET A 112 8.22 -12.58 6.18
CA MET A 112 8.22 -13.51 7.32
C MET A 112 7.59 -12.79 8.50
N TYR A 113 6.46 -13.30 8.96
CA TYR A 113 5.69 -12.77 10.08
C TYR A 113 5.76 -13.70 11.28
N THR A 114 6.28 -13.22 12.41
CA THR A 114 6.33 -13.99 13.66
C THR A 114 5.12 -13.68 14.51
N VAL A 115 4.25 -14.64 14.74
CA VAL A 115 3.06 -14.51 15.59
C VAL A 115 3.43 -14.30 17.06
N PHE A 116 2.55 -13.70 17.84
CA PHE A 116 2.82 -13.41 19.26
C PHE A 116 2.74 -14.68 20.11
N ASP A 117 1.62 -15.38 20.02
CA ASP A 117 1.27 -16.58 20.75
C ASP A 117 0.19 -17.37 20.02
N ASP A 118 -0.27 -18.48 20.62
CA ASP A 118 -1.31 -19.32 20.04
C ASP A 118 -2.67 -18.61 19.96
N LYS A 119 -2.99 -17.77 20.94
CA LYS A 119 -4.24 -17.01 20.96
C LYS A 119 -4.29 -16.05 19.79
N SER A 120 -3.23 -15.27 19.58
CA SER A 120 -3.14 -14.32 18.46
C SER A 120 -3.12 -15.03 17.11
N TRP A 121 -2.46 -16.19 17.01
CA TRP A 121 -2.45 -17.00 15.79
C TRP A 121 -3.85 -17.54 15.45
N ASN A 122 -4.55 -18.09 16.42
CA ASN A 122 -5.91 -18.59 16.23
C ASN A 122 -6.85 -17.46 15.77
N GLU A 123 -6.72 -16.28 16.34
CA GLU A 123 -7.48 -15.11 15.90
C GLU A 123 -7.12 -14.71 14.46
N CYS A 124 -5.83 -14.67 14.13
CA CYS A 124 -5.35 -14.36 12.77
C CYS A 124 -5.94 -15.33 11.73
N GLN A 125 -6.01 -16.62 12.03
CA GLN A 125 -6.61 -17.62 11.15
C GLN A 125 -8.12 -17.42 11.01
N GLN A 126 -8.84 -17.29 12.12
CA GLN A 126 -10.30 -17.22 12.14
C GLN A 126 -10.82 -15.96 11.45
N LYS A 127 -10.14 -14.84 11.66
CA LYS A 127 -10.55 -13.53 11.12
C LYS A 127 -9.92 -13.21 9.76
N GLY A 128 -8.97 -14.02 9.30
CA GLY A 128 -8.26 -13.72 8.05
C GLY A 128 -7.45 -12.43 8.14
N ILE A 129 -6.64 -12.29 9.18
CA ILE A 129 -5.84 -11.08 9.44
C ILE A 129 -4.42 -11.42 9.84
N MET A 130 -3.52 -10.43 9.75
CA MET A 130 -2.29 -10.36 10.52
C MET A 130 -2.28 -9.08 11.34
N VAL A 131 -1.64 -9.09 12.49
CA VAL A 131 -1.70 -8.01 13.47
C VAL A 131 -0.33 -7.63 14.00
N LEU A 132 -0.17 -6.38 14.40
CA LEU A 132 1.03 -5.90 15.05
C LEU A 132 0.67 -5.11 16.32
N GLY A 133 1.45 -5.31 17.40
CA GLY A 133 1.27 -4.61 18.68
C GLY A 133 1.94 -3.25 18.70
N MET A 134 2.27 -2.76 19.88
CA MET A 134 2.74 -1.39 20.18
C MET A 134 1.59 -0.38 20.01
N ASP A 135 0.43 -0.74 20.52
CA ASP A 135 -0.81 0.04 20.37
C ASP A 135 -0.75 1.40 21.09
N ASP A 136 0.16 1.57 22.07
CA ASP A 136 0.34 2.81 22.82
C ASP A 136 0.82 3.98 21.94
N ILE A 137 1.47 3.70 20.79
CA ILE A 137 1.84 4.73 19.80
C ILE A 137 0.73 5.01 18.78
N GLY A 138 -0.39 4.29 18.86
CA GLY A 138 -1.55 4.47 17.99
C GLY A 138 -1.35 3.99 16.55
N ASP A 139 -1.96 4.71 15.63
CA ASP A 139 -1.94 4.45 14.19
C ASP A 139 -0.55 4.73 13.59
N TYR A 140 0.10 3.70 13.04
CA TYR A 140 1.44 3.86 12.44
C TYR A 140 1.43 4.74 11.19
N SER A 141 0.30 4.85 10.49
CA SER A 141 0.18 5.66 9.27
C SER A 141 0.16 7.17 9.54
N GLN A 142 -0.02 7.59 10.79
CA GLN A 142 -0.02 9.02 11.16
C GLN A 142 1.37 9.65 11.13
N PHE A 143 2.44 8.84 11.16
CA PHE A 143 3.80 9.35 11.22
C PHE A 143 4.30 9.74 9.82
N ALA A 144 4.87 10.95 9.72
CA ALA A 144 5.39 11.48 8.46
C ALA A 144 6.68 10.76 7.98
N SER A 145 7.40 10.09 8.88
CA SER A 145 8.62 9.35 8.58
C SER A 145 8.88 8.23 9.58
N LYS A 146 9.71 7.27 9.18
CA LYS A 146 10.19 6.20 10.06
C LYS A 146 10.95 6.77 11.28
N GLU A 147 11.63 7.88 11.11
CA GLU A 147 12.36 8.57 12.17
C GLU A 147 11.40 9.20 13.20
N ALA A 148 10.29 9.79 12.74
CA ALA A 148 9.23 10.31 13.63
C ALA A 148 8.59 9.16 14.42
N LEU A 149 8.24 8.05 13.76
CA LEU A 149 7.72 6.86 14.42
C LEU A 149 8.74 6.27 15.43
N ARG A 150 10.02 6.27 15.07
CA ARG A 150 11.08 5.83 15.98
C ARG A 150 11.18 6.71 17.24
N GLN A 151 11.07 8.01 17.08
CA GLN A 151 11.12 8.94 18.23
C GLN A 151 9.94 8.68 19.16
N GLU A 152 8.73 8.54 18.65
CA GLU A 152 7.55 8.21 19.45
C GLU A 152 7.73 6.89 20.22
N LEU A 153 8.29 5.85 19.59
CA LEU A 153 8.60 4.60 20.27
C LEU A 153 9.59 4.75 21.43
N ILE A 154 10.54 5.69 21.32
CA ILE A 154 11.48 6.01 22.39
C ILE A 154 10.76 6.74 23.53
N ASP A 155 9.92 7.68 23.18
CA ASP A 155 9.23 8.55 24.14
C ASP A 155 8.19 7.76 24.96
N VAL A 156 7.46 6.84 24.29
CA VAL A 156 6.41 6.03 24.94
C VAL A 156 6.95 4.84 25.72
N TYR A 157 7.94 4.11 25.18
CA TYR A 157 8.31 2.83 25.81
C TYR A 157 9.59 2.89 26.63
N ASP A 158 10.67 3.39 26.09
CA ASP A 158 11.95 3.47 26.80
C ASP A 158 13.06 4.07 25.93
N SER A 159 13.76 5.04 26.47
CA SER A 159 14.87 5.72 25.82
C SER A 159 16.19 4.93 25.84
N SER A 160 16.30 3.86 26.64
CA SER A 160 17.56 3.07 26.77
C SER A 160 17.88 2.26 25.51
N THR A 161 16.91 2.03 24.62
CA THR A 161 17.08 1.26 23.41
C THR A 161 16.92 2.11 22.15
N SER A 162 17.63 1.75 21.08
CA SER A 162 17.60 2.52 19.82
C SER A 162 16.28 2.42 19.05
N ARG A 163 15.40 1.49 19.37
CA ARG A 163 14.09 1.21 18.73
C ARG A 163 14.10 1.08 17.20
N LYS A 164 15.26 1.09 16.54
CA LYS A 164 15.41 1.08 15.06
C LYS A 164 14.69 -0.09 14.40
N ASN A 165 14.77 -1.28 14.98
CA ASN A 165 14.12 -2.47 14.42
C ASN A 165 12.61 -2.43 14.56
N GLN A 166 12.10 -1.91 15.67
CA GLN A 166 10.66 -1.75 15.93
C GLN A 166 10.06 -0.68 15.02
N ALA A 167 10.77 0.45 14.86
CA ALA A 167 10.37 1.50 13.93
C ALA A 167 10.34 1.01 12.47
N LEU A 168 11.37 0.28 12.03
CA LEU A 168 11.39 -0.30 10.69
C LEU A 168 10.22 -1.28 10.48
N MET A 169 9.95 -2.12 11.47
CA MET A 169 8.87 -3.09 11.42
C MET A 169 7.50 -2.43 11.33
N ALA A 170 7.20 -1.46 12.21
CA ALA A 170 5.95 -0.73 12.23
C ALA A 170 5.78 0.10 10.94
N TRP A 171 6.84 0.77 10.50
CA TRP A 171 6.86 1.51 9.24
C TRP A 171 6.54 0.61 8.04
N ASN A 172 7.23 -0.53 7.92
CA ASN A 172 6.99 -1.47 6.84
C ASN A 172 5.57 -2.04 6.90
N PHE A 173 5.07 -2.34 8.09
CA PHE A 173 3.72 -2.86 8.28
C PHE A 173 2.66 -1.89 7.75
N ALA A 174 2.77 -0.60 8.05
CA ALA A 174 1.79 0.40 7.62
C ALA A 174 2.00 0.92 6.19
N ASN A 175 3.26 1.00 5.71
CA ASN A 175 3.58 1.76 4.51
C ASN A 175 4.16 0.90 3.36
N THR A 176 4.67 -0.30 3.64
CA THR A 176 5.34 -1.12 2.61
C THR A 176 4.55 -2.39 2.28
N VAL A 177 3.97 -3.05 3.30
CA VAL A 177 3.11 -4.22 3.09
C VAL A 177 1.90 -3.81 2.27
N SER A 178 1.65 -4.54 1.19
CA SER A 178 0.66 -4.17 0.18
C SER A 178 -0.22 -5.37 -0.21
N VAL A 179 -1.38 -5.08 -0.76
CA VAL A 179 -2.28 -6.11 -1.32
C VAL A 179 -1.53 -6.94 -2.38
N ASN A 180 -1.68 -8.24 -2.33
CA ASN A 180 -1.00 -9.30 -3.10
C ASN A 180 0.42 -9.64 -2.63
N ASP A 181 0.91 -9.06 -1.52
CA ASP A 181 2.12 -9.57 -0.87
C ASP A 181 1.87 -10.94 -0.24
N VAL A 182 2.91 -11.76 -0.20
CA VAL A 182 2.87 -13.11 0.38
C VAL A 182 3.41 -13.08 1.81
N ILE A 183 2.65 -13.66 2.73
CA ILE A 183 3.02 -13.74 4.15
C ILE A 183 3.27 -15.20 4.53
N PHE A 184 4.42 -15.45 5.16
CA PHE A 184 4.70 -16.68 5.87
C PHE A 184 4.63 -16.42 7.37
N ALA A 185 3.63 -16.98 8.04
CA ALA A 185 3.50 -16.91 9.49
C ALA A 185 4.34 -18.00 10.15
N LYS A 186 5.06 -17.62 11.22
CA LYS A 186 5.88 -18.57 11.99
C LYS A 186 5.82 -18.33 13.49
N ARG A 187 6.19 -19.35 14.25
CA ARG A 187 6.51 -19.32 15.68
C ARG A 187 7.79 -20.12 15.92
N SER A 188 8.79 -19.47 16.51
CA SER A 188 10.12 -20.07 16.64
C SER A 188 10.64 -20.62 15.30
N ASN A 189 10.95 -21.88 15.22
CA ASN A 189 11.41 -22.59 14.01
C ASN A 189 10.29 -23.38 13.31
N THR A 190 9.03 -23.03 13.53
CA THR A 190 7.89 -23.68 12.90
C THR A 190 7.12 -22.68 12.06
N LEU A 191 6.90 -22.99 10.80
CA LEU A 191 5.96 -22.27 9.95
C LEU A 191 4.54 -22.72 10.29
N LEU A 192 3.62 -21.76 10.36
CA LEU A 192 2.24 -21.97 10.80
C LEU A 192 1.22 -21.66 9.69
N GLY A 193 1.62 -20.87 8.71
CA GLY A 193 0.71 -20.47 7.66
C GLY A 193 1.41 -19.76 6.50
N LYS A 194 0.79 -19.86 5.34
CA LYS A 194 1.10 -19.08 4.14
C LYS A 194 -0.15 -18.38 3.68
N GLY A 195 -0.09 -17.09 3.44
CA GLY A 195 -1.24 -16.29 3.03
C GLY A 195 -0.88 -15.18 2.05
N ILE A 196 -1.91 -14.51 1.56
CA ILE A 196 -1.79 -13.33 0.68
C ILE A 196 -2.50 -12.17 1.37
N VAL A 197 -1.87 -11.01 1.40
CA VAL A 197 -2.48 -9.77 1.88
C VAL A 197 -3.61 -9.38 0.95
N THR A 198 -4.81 -9.18 1.49
CA THR A 198 -6.03 -8.87 0.73
C THR A 198 -6.60 -7.49 1.02
N GLY A 199 -6.11 -6.83 2.06
CA GLY A 199 -6.54 -5.49 2.44
C GLY A 199 -5.37 -4.59 2.82
N ASN A 200 -5.57 -3.29 2.63
CA ASN A 200 -4.61 -2.28 3.08
C ASN A 200 -4.52 -2.26 4.61
N TYR A 201 -3.45 -1.65 5.12
CA TYR A 201 -3.28 -1.39 6.53
C TYR A 201 -4.48 -0.60 7.12
N VAL A 202 -4.90 -1.01 8.31
CA VAL A 202 -5.96 -0.37 9.09
C VAL A 202 -5.55 -0.33 10.56
N PHE A 203 -5.73 0.83 11.20
CA PHE A 203 -5.74 0.93 12.64
C PHE A 203 -7.19 0.72 13.13
N ASP A 204 -7.45 -0.43 13.74
CA ASP A 204 -8.78 -0.80 14.25
C ASP A 204 -8.88 -0.44 15.74
N ASP A 205 -9.40 0.76 16.01
CA ASP A 205 -9.52 1.29 17.37
C ASP A 205 -10.55 0.55 18.24
N LEU A 206 -11.43 -0.25 17.64
CA LEU A 206 -12.39 -1.06 18.35
C LEU A 206 -11.77 -2.33 18.98
N ARG A 207 -10.56 -2.70 18.56
CA ARG A 207 -9.84 -3.83 19.16
C ARG A 207 -9.27 -3.44 20.51
N GLN A 208 -9.23 -4.39 21.43
CA GLN A 208 -8.62 -4.21 22.74
C GLN A 208 -7.09 -4.27 22.69
N GLU A 209 -6.55 -5.14 21.81
CA GLU A 209 -5.12 -5.36 21.63
C GLU A 209 -4.80 -5.64 20.16
N TYR A 210 -3.55 -5.37 19.74
CA TYR A 210 -3.10 -5.57 18.36
C TYR A 210 -3.96 -4.82 17.35
N LYS A 211 -4.09 -3.50 17.56
CA LYS A 211 -4.97 -2.62 16.78
C LYS A 211 -4.50 -2.37 15.35
N ASN A 212 -3.24 -2.64 15.06
CA ASN A 212 -2.63 -2.47 13.75
C ASN A 212 -2.83 -3.75 12.92
N VAL A 213 -3.57 -3.68 11.81
CA VAL A 213 -4.15 -4.86 11.13
C VAL A 213 -3.97 -4.78 9.62
N HIS A 214 -3.69 -5.93 9.00
CA HIS A 214 -3.93 -6.19 7.57
C HIS A 214 -4.88 -7.37 7.40
N ALA A 215 -5.77 -7.31 6.42
CA ALA A 215 -6.53 -8.47 5.99
C ALA A 215 -5.63 -9.43 5.19
N VAL A 216 -5.73 -10.72 5.49
CA VAL A 216 -4.95 -11.79 4.88
C VAL A 216 -5.84 -12.97 4.55
N LYS A 217 -5.73 -13.48 3.33
CA LYS A 217 -6.30 -14.78 2.97
C LYS A 217 -5.25 -15.86 3.22
N TRP A 218 -5.39 -16.61 4.30
CA TRP A 218 -4.55 -17.76 4.59
C TRP A 218 -4.85 -18.87 3.58
N LEU A 219 -3.84 -19.25 2.76
CA LEU A 219 -3.94 -20.26 1.72
C LEU A 219 -3.59 -21.65 2.24
N GLN A 220 -2.67 -21.71 3.19
CA GLN A 220 -2.20 -22.92 3.82
C GLN A 220 -2.07 -22.62 5.31
N VAL A 221 -2.58 -23.52 6.14
CA VAL A 221 -2.50 -23.45 7.60
C VAL A 221 -2.12 -24.83 8.11
N GLY A 222 -1.18 -24.88 9.03
CA GLY A 222 -0.65 -26.12 9.60
C GLY A 222 0.69 -25.86 10.27
N GLU A 223 1.40 -26.92 10.61
CA GLU A 223 2.74 -26.83 11.18
C GLU A 223 3.71 -27.57 10.27
N TRP A 224 4.77 -26.88 9.83
CA TRP A 224 5.86 -27.48 9.10
C TRP A 224 7.19 -26.83 9.47
N GLU A 225 8.27 -27.56 9.22
CA GLU A 225 9.60 -27.13 9.61
C GLU A 225 10.04 -25.87 8.85
N HIS A 226 10.57 -24.90 9.61
CA HIS A 226 11.17 -23.71 9.04
C HIS A 226 12.56 -24.06 8.48
N PRO A 227 12.88 -23.70 7.23
CA PRO A 227 14.16 -24.00 6.62
C PRO A 227 15.27 -23.13 7.22
N GLY A 228 16.10 -23.71 8.09
CA GLY A 228 17.26 -23.07 8.68
C GLY A 228 16.98 -22.26 9.94
N ASN A 229 17.79 -21.22 10.18
CA ASN A 229 17.66 -20.39 11.37
C ASN A 229 16.59 -19.32 11.18
N ALA A 230 15.55 -19.37 11.97
CA ALA A 230 14.43 -18.45 11.90
C ALA A 230 14.83 -17.01 12.26
N VAL A 231 14.39 -16.05 11.47
CA VAL A 231 14.56 -14.62 11.75
C VAL A 231 13.83 -14.25 13.05
N ALA A 232 14.52 -13.57 13.97
CA ALA A 232 13.95 -13.23 15.28
C ALA A 232 12.97 -12.05 15.25
N LYS A 233 12.94 -11.25 14.19
CA LYS A 233 12.07 -10.08 14.05
C LYS A 233 10.62 -10.51 13.76
N ARG A 234 9.66 -9.72 14.24
CA ARG A 234 8.24 -10.01 14.04
C ARG A 234 7.77 -9.85 12.59
N LEU A 235 8.36 -8.92 11.85
CA LEU A 235 8.12 -8.75 10.44
C LEU A 235 9.45 -8.50 9.73
N THR A 236 9.73 -9.29 8.71
CA THR A 236 10.97 -9.19 7.93
C THR A 236 10.65 -9.33 6.45
N ASP A 237 11.13 -8.41 5.64
CA ASP A 237 11.11 -8.54 4.19
C ASP A 237 12.12 -9.62 3.77
N ILE A 238 11.63 -10.69 3.18
CA ILE A 238 12.43 -11.82 2.67
C ILE A 238 12.47 -11.85 1.14
N THR A 239 11.91 -10.85 0.49
CA THR A 239 11.85 -10.74 -0.98
C THR A 239 13.21 -10.94 -1.68
N PRO A 240 14.34 -10.46 -1.14
CA PRO A 240 15.65 -10.68 -1.76
C PRO A 240 16.16 -12.13 -1.72
N TYR A 241 15.52 -13.01 -0.94
CA TYR A 241 16.02 -14.36 -0.66
C TYR A 241 15.16 -15.43 -1.36
N THR A 242 15.27 -15.54 -2.68
CA THR A 242 14.43 -16.42 -3.52
C THR A 242 14.50 -17.88 -3.13
N ASP A 243 15.71 -18.41 -2.91
CA ASP A 243 15.90 -19.81 -2.51
C ASP A 243 15.23 -20.12 -1.16
N TYR A 244 15.27 -19.14 -0.25
CA TYR A 244 14.62 -19.26 1.06
C TYR A 244 13.09 -19.24 0.95
N ILE A 245 12.55 -18.39 0.06
CA ILE A 245 11.11 -18.34 -0.23
C ILE A 245 10.63 -19.68 -0.80
N ASP A 246 11.40 -20.27 -1.70
CA ASP A 246 11.08 -21.58 -2.29
C ASP A 246 11.06 -22.68 -1.24
N LEU A 247 12.02 -22.66 -0.32
CA LEU A 247 12.07 -23.60 0.80
C LEU A 247 10.88 -23.44 1.77
N CYS A 248 10.50 -22.19 2.09
CA CYS A 248 9.33 -21.92 2.93
C CYS A 248 7.99 -22.31 2.26
N SER A 249 7.98 -22.48 0.94
CA SER A 249 6.79 -22.77 0.16
C SER A 249 6.52 -24.26 -0.06
N ARG A 250 7.45 -25.13 0.33
CA ARG A 250 7.36 -26.60 0.24
C ARG A 250 6.58 -27.16 1.43
#